data_c359b825012eef38e71b67221d1f2d2b
#
_entry.id   c359b825012eef38e71b67221d1f2d2b
#
_cell.length_a   1.000
_cell.length_b   1.000
_cell.length_c   1.000
_cell.angle_alpha   90.00
_cell.angle_beta   90.00
_cell.angle_gamma   90.00
#
_symmetry.space_group_name_H-M   'P 1'
#
loop_
_entity.id
_entity.type
_entity.pdbx_description
1 polymer ?
#
loop_
_entity_poly.entity_id
_entity_poly.type
_entity_poly.pdbx_seq_one_letter_code
_entity_poly.pdbx_strand_id
1 'polypeptide(L)'
;MISILHYVPLLRVWVPIIGAVLIAGSLAWIWLKVMRPLSIKARLTSVVVGLILVVVVHQLVEHVWHPVAEGLGRVTWLWASPALLAAVMALVALMKRKQWLRRFCAALCAWVLIALGAALGINYHFEAYPTMAEVVGGGVHTISWDELKNPDEEAQSARVAEGAVVRVDIPSSDSGFKPRQALVYLPPSYFADPHATLPVITLLTGQPGTPQDWLVLGKLPQTMEQFSASRGGRAPIV
;
A
#
# COMPACT_ATOMS: atom_id res chain seq x y z
N MET A 1 -10.98 -14.06 -11.21
CA MET A 1 -10.10 -14.18 -10.01
C MET A 1 -10.01 -12.86 -9.24
N ILE A 2 -9.90 -11.71 -9.90
CA ILE A 2 -9.85 -10.38 -9.24
C ILE A 2 -11.14 -10.07 -8.46
N SER A 3 -12.32 -10.48 -8.95
CA SER A 3 -13.60 -10.21 -8.28
C SER A 3 -13.71 -10.78 -6.86
N ILE A 4 -13.05 -11.91 -6.56
CA ILE A 4 -13.05 -12.49 -5.20
C ILE A 4 -12.22 -11.63 -4.23
N LEU A 5 -11.17 -10.97 -4.72
CA LEU A 5 -10.27 -10.16 -3.91
C LEU A 5 -10.94 -8.87 -3.36
N HIS A 6 -12.01 -8.39 -4.01
CA HIS A 6 -12.82 -7.28 -3.49
C HIS A 6 -13.57 -7.65 -2.21
N TYR A 7 -13.87 -8.93 -2.01
CA TYR A 7 -14.55 -9.41 -0.80
C TYR A 7 -13.62 -9.66 0.39
N VAL A 8 -12.29 -9.53 0.21
CA VAL A 8 -11.32 -9.69 1.29
C VAL A 8 -11.01 -8.32 1.92
N PRO A 9 -11.68 -7.94 3.02
CA PRO A 9 -11.47 -6.63 3.64
C PRO A 9 -10.16 -6.63 4.43
N LEU A 10 -9.37 -5.56 4.29
CA LEU A 10 -8.09 -5.37 5.00
C LEU A 10 -8.13 -4.33 6.12
N LEU A 11 -9.24 -3.57 6.26
CA LEU A 11 -9.42 -2.56 7.30
C LEU A 11 -10.38 -2.99 8.43
N ARG A 12 -10.50 -4.31 8.65
CA ARG A 12 -11.27 -4.84 9.80
C ARG A 12 -10.36 -4.99 11.02
N VAL A 13 -10.91 -4.75 12.21
CA VAL A 13 -10.19 -4.80 13.50
C VAL A 13 -9.42 -6.11 13.73
N TRP A 14 -9.90 -7.23 13.20
CA TRP A 14 -9.23 -8.53 13.31
C TRP A 14 -7.96 -8.64 12.43
N VAL A 15 -7.78 -7.80 11.40
CA VAL A 15 -6.62 -7.85 10.49
C VAL A 15 -5.30 -7.54 11.20
N PRO A 16 -5.15 -6.42 11.93
CA PRO A 16 -3.93 -6.17 12.71
C PRO A 16 -3.72 -7.21 13.82
N ILE A 17 -4.78 -7.81 14.36
CA ILE A 17 -4.65 -8.91 15.34
C ILE A 17 -4.01 -10.13 14.68
N ILE A 18 -4.46 -10.51 13.48
CA ILE A 18 -3.81 -11.57 12.69
C ILE A 18 -2.34 -11.21 12.43
N GLY A 19 -2.06 -9.97 12.02
CA GLY A 19 -0.71 -9.48 11.83
C GLY A 19 0.18 -9.66 13.07
N ALA A 20 -0.32 -9.26 14.24
CA ALA A 20 0.38 -9.43 15.51
C ALA A 20 0.61 -10.91 15.88
N VAL A 21 -0.38 -11.77 15.63
CA VAL A 21 -0.27 -13.23 15.88
C VAL A 21 0.77 -13.86 14.93
N LEU A 22 0.81 -13.47 13.66
CA LEU A 22 1.82 -13.93 12.71
C LEU A 22 3.23 -13.53 13.16
N ILE A 23 3.41 -12.29 13.60
CA ILE A 23 4.69 -11.79 14.11
C ILE A 23 5.10 -12.56 15.38
N ALA A 24 4.24 -12.59 16.39
CA ALA A 24 4.54 -13.22 17.67
C ALA A 24 4.81 -14.73 17.52
N GLY A 25 3.97 -15.43 16.76
CA GLY A 25 4.12 -16.86 16.49
C GLY A 25 5.41 -17.19 15.73
N SER A 26 5.76 -16.38 14.72
CA SER A 26 6.98 -16.55 13.94
C SER A 26 8.24 -16.23 14.76
N LEU A 27 8.24 -15.21 15.58
CA LEU A 27 9.33 -14.90 16.50
C LEU A 27 9.51 -16.01 17.55
N ALA A 28 8.42 -16.48 18.14
CA ALA A 28 8.45 -17.61 19.08
C ALA A 28 8.99 -18.88 18.39
N TRP A 29 8.57 -19.14 17.16
CA TRP A 29 9.06 -20.27 16.39
C TRP A 29 10.57 -20.16 16.07
N ILE A 30 11.06 -18.98 15.62
CA ILE A 30 12.49 -18.72 15.41
C ILE A 30 13.25 -18.95 16.73
N TRP A 31 12.74 -18.42 17.83
CA TRP A 31 13.36 -18.60 19.14
C TRP A 31 13.48 -20.06 19.52
N LEU A 32 12.40 -20.81 19.45
CA LEU A 32 12.35 -22.21 19.90
C LEU A 32 13.11 -23.18 18.98
N LYS A 33 13.01 -23.00 17.66
CA LYS A 33 13.56 -23.95 16.69
C LYS A 33 14.93 -23.57 16.14
N VAL A 34 15.20 -22.26 16.03
CA VAL A 34 16.41 -21.75 15.40
C VAL A 34 17.43 -21.29 16.45
N MET A 35 16.97 -20.52 17.46
CA MET A 35 17.85 -19.91 18.45
C MET A 35 18.18 -20.83 19.64
N ARG A 36 17.22 -21.64 20.10
CA ARG A 36 17.41 -22.52 21.28
C ARG A 36 18.61 -23.46 21.20
N PRO A 37 19.00 -24.00 20.03
CA PRO A 37 20.20 -24.84 19.89
C PRO A 37 21.53 -24.08 19.96
N LEU A 38 21.50 -22.74 19.96
CA LEU A 38 22.69 -21.89 20.06
C LEU A 38 23.11 -21.68 21.52
N SER A 39 24.39 -21.33 21.72
CA SER A 39 24.88 -20.92 23.05
C SER A 39 24.15 -19.66 23.53
N ILE A 40 24.07 -19.47 24.84
CA ILE A 40 23.41 -18.30 25.43
C ILE A 40 24.08 -16.99 24.94
N LYS A 41 25.42 -17.00 24.83
CA LYS A 41 26.19 -15.86 24.29
C LYS A 41 25.71 -15.51 22.88
N ALA A 42 25.60 -16.50 21.98
CA ALA A 42 25.16 -16.27 20.60
C ALA A 42 23.71 -15.76 20.52
N ARG A 43 22.80 -16.23 21.38
CA ARG A 43 21.42 -15.72 21.47
C ARG A 43 21.40 -14.26 21.92
N LEU A 44 22.09 -13.94 23.01
CA LEU A 44 22.15 -12.57 23.50
C LEU A 44 22.79 -11.64 22.49
N THR A 45 23.91 -12.04 21.89
CA THR A 45 24.58 -11.23 20.84
C THR A 45 23.63 -10.97 19.66
N SER A 46 22.88 -11.97 19.18
CA SER A 46 21.95 -11.76 18.05
C SER A 46 20.81 -10.82 18.39
N VAL A 47 20.28 -10.88 19.60
CA VAL A 47 19.24 -9.93 20.05
C VAL A 47 19.82 -8.51 20.15
N VAL A 48 20.96 -8.34 20.79
CA VAL A 48 21.63 -7.02 20.92
C VAL A 48 21.97 -6.42 19.57
N VAL A 49 22.59 -7.20 18.67
CA VAL A 49 22.89 -6.76 17.30
C VAL A 49 21.63 -6.42 16.52
N GLY A 50 20.56 -7.22 16.69
CA GLY A 50 19.28 -6.93 16.06
C GLY A 50 18.67 -5.60 16.54
N LEU A 51 18.71 -5.34 17.84
CA LEU A 51 18.23 -4.06 18.39
C LEU A 51 19.08 -2.87 17.92
N ILE A 52 20.41 -3.03 17.88
CA ILE A 52 21.29 -2.01 17.32
C ILE A 52 20.95 -1.75 15.86
N LEU A 53 20.74 -2.79 15.07
CA LEU A 53 20.35 -2.66 13.66
C LEU A 53 19.02 -1.90 13.50
N VAL A 54 18.03 -2.21 14.32
CA VAL A 54 16.75 -1.46 14.33
C VAL A 54 16.99 0.02 14.57
N VAL A 55 17.82 0.38 15.56
CA VAL A 55 18.15 1.78 15.85
C VAL A 55 18.91 2.43 14.69
N VAL A 56 19.90 1.75 14.13
CA VAL A 56 20.70 2.27 13.01
C VAL A 56 19.83 2.49 11.78
N VAL A 57 18.98 1.51 11.42
CA VAL A 57 18.08 1.63 10.27
C VAL A 57 17.05 2.75 10.51
N HIS A 58 16.51 2.86 11.72
CA HIS A 58 15.62 3.96 12.11
C HIS A 58 16.30 5.32 11.86
N GLN A 59 17.52 5.51 12.38
CA GLN A 59 18.26 6.77 12.20
C GLN A 59 18.58 7.05 10.74
N LEU A 60 18.99 6.05 9.96
CA LEU A 60 19.27 6.21 8.52
C LEU A 60 18.02 6.59 7.74
N VAL A 61 16.88 5.96 8.02
CA VAL A 61 15.62 6.23 7.32
C VAL A 61 15.06 7.60 7.70
N GLU A 62 15.04 7.93 8.99
CA GLU A 62 14.40 9.17 9.48
C GLU A 62 15.27 10.41 9.27
N HIS A 63 16.61 10.28 9.20
CA HIS A 63 17.52 11.45 9.19
C HIS A 63 18.41 11.56 7.95
N VAL A 64 18.54 10.48 7.15
CA VAL A 64 19.41 10.49 5.96
C VAL A 64 18.59 10.29 4.69
N TRP A 65 17.77 9.26 4.64
CA TRP A 65 17.00 8.93 3.43
C TRP A 65 15.73 9.78 3.28
N HIS A 66 15.04 10.10 4.38
CA HIS A 66 13.80 10.90 4.40
C HIS A 66 12.80 10.51 3.31
N PRO A 67 12.34 9.23 3.26
CA PRO A 67 11.40 8.80 2.21
C PRO A 67 10.05 9.54 2.33
N VAL A 68 9.72 10.02 3.53
CA VAL A 68 8.55 10.84 3.83
C VAL A 68 8.99 12.04 4.64
N ALA A 69 8.57 13.25 4.25
CA ALA A 69 8.98 14.49 4.89
C ALA A 69 8.66 14.56 6.39
N GLU A 70 7.57 13.93 6.81
CA GLU A 70 7.10 13.91 8.21
C GLU A 70 7.66 12.71 9.01
N GLY A 71 8.51 11.86 8.38
CA GLY A 71 8.99 10.60 8.95
C GLY A 71 7.94 9.48 8.88
N LEU A 72 8.36 8.24 9.17
CA LEU A 72 7.48 7.07 9.11
C LEU A 72 6.59 6.89 10.35
N GLY A 73 6.86 7.64 11.41
CA GLY A 73 6.10 7.58 12.65
C GLY A 73 6.35 6.31 13.50
N ARG A 74 6.06 6.40 14.79
CA ARG A 74 6.34 5.33 15.78
C ARG A 74 5.59 4.02 15.50
N VAL A 75 4.37 4.11 14.98
CA VAL A 75 3.54 2.93 14.72
C VAL A 75 4.12 2.09 13.59
N THR A 76 4.60 2.73 12.52
CA THR A 76 5.29 2.03 11.43
C THR A 76 6.50 1.25 11.94
N TRP A 77 7.32 1.89 12.80
CA TRP A 77 8.50 1.24 13.40
C TRP A 77 8.13 0.11 14.36
N LEU A 78 7.03 0.23 15.09
CA LEU A 78 6.52 -0.86 15.94
C LEU A 78 6.23 -2.12 15.11
N TRP A 79 5.61 -1.96 13.95
CA TRP A 79 5.29 -3.07 13.06
C TRP A 79 6.48 -3.58 12.24
N ALA A 80 7.40 -2.71 11.83
CA ALA A 80 8.54 -3.07 10.98
C ALA A 80 9.74 -3.65 11.74
N SER A 81 9.99 -3.20 12.97
CA SER A 81 11.18 -3.61 13.74
C SER A 81 11.29 -5.12 13.99
N PRO A 82 10.21 -5.90 14.22
CA PRO A 82 10.31 -7.35 14.35
C PRO A 82 10.91 -8.05 13.14
N ALA A 83 10.69 -7.52 11.93
CA ALA A 83 11.26 -8.09 10.71
C ALA A 83 12.79 -7.92 10.65
N LEU A 84 13.30 -6.76 11.06
CA LEU A 84 14.75 -6.52 11.16
C LEU A 84 15.40 -7.42 12.23
N LEU A 85 14.78 -7.52 13.40
CA LEU A 85 15.26 -8.39 14.47
C LEU A 85 15.29 -9.87 14.02
N ALA A 86 14.22 -10.35 13.38
CA ALA A 86 14.14 -11.71 12.87
C ALA A 86 15.19 -12.00 11.80
N ALA A 87 15.51 -11.04 10.93
CA ALA A 87 16.54 -11.18 9.92
C ALA A 87 17.93 -11.43 10.55
N VAL A 88 18.29 -10.67 11.59
CA VAL A 88 19.56 -10.87 12.31
C VAL A 88 19.59 -12.23 13.01
N MET A 89 18.50 -12.60 13.68
CA MET A 89 18.40 -13.91 14.34
C MET A 89 18.55 -15.06 13.32
N ALA A 90 17.96 -14.93 12.13
CA ALA A 90 18.10 -15.89 11.05
C ALA A 90 19.55 -15.98 10.54
N LEU A 91 20.22 -14.83 10.29
CA LEU A 91 21.61 -14.77 9.83
C LEU A 91 22.57 -15.47 10.81
N VAL A 92 22.45 -15.20 12.11
CA VAL A 92 23.29 -15.83 13.13
C VAL A 92 23.08 -17.35 13.16
N ALA A 93 21.85 -17.80 12.94
CA ALA A 93 21.54 -19.24 12.89
C ALA A 93 22.14 -19.95 11.68
N LEU A 94 22.34 -19.24 10.55
CA LEU A 94 22.94 -19.77 9.33
C LEU A 94 24.46 -20.02 9.46
N MET A 95 25.14 -19.36 10.39
CA MET A 95 26.58 -19.55 10.61
C MET A 95 26.95 -20.97 11.05
N LYS A 96 25.99 -21.80 11.48
CA LYS A 96 26.19 -23.21 11.78
C LYS A 96 25.97 -24.07 10.53
N ARG A 97 27.07 -24.65 9.99
CA ARG A 97 27.15 -25.35 8.71
C ARG A 97 26.22 -26.60 8.56
N LYS A 98 25.88 -27.28 9.66
CA LYS A 98 25.05 -28.49 9.61
C LYS A 98 23.57 -28.15 9.43
N GLN A 99 22.94 -28.62 8.34
CA GLN A 99 21.53 -28.40 7.97
C GLN A 99 21.17 -26.91 7.66
N TRP A 100 22.12 -26.17 7.12
CA TRP A 100 21.95 -24.74 6.81
C TRP A 100 20.75 -24.48 5.89
N LEU A 101 20.54 -25.31 4.85
CA LEU A 101 19.45 -25.11 3.88
C LEU A 101 18.06 -25.22 4.55
N ARG A 102 17.85 -26.27 5.37
CA ARG A 102 16.58 -26.43 6.10
C ARG A 102 16.32 -25.27 7.06
N ARG A 103 17.37 -24.79 7.73
CA ARG A 103 17.25 -23.63 8.64
C ARG A 103 17.00 -22.34 7.87
N PHE A 104 17.65 -22.18 6.74
CA PHE A 104 17.44 -21.04 5.86
C PHE A 104 16.00 -20.96 5.37
N CYS A 105 15.48 -22.03 4.77
CA CYS A 105 14.09 -22.07 4.30
C CYS A 105 13.11 -21.78 5.44
N ALA A 106 13.34 -22.37 6.60
CA ALA A 106 12.50 -22.18 7.76
C ALA A 106 12.55 -20.74 8.30
N ALA A 107 13.74 -20.13 8.39
CA ALA A 107 13.91 -18.74 8.80
C ALA A 107 13.32 -17.77 7.77
N LEU A 108 13.47 -18.05 6.49
CA LEU A 108 12.88 -17.27 5.41
C LEU A 108 11.35 -17.30 5.46
N CYS A 109 10.75 -18.49 5.63
CA CYS A 109 9.29 -18.60 5.79
C CYS A 109 8.79 -17.78 7.00
N ALA A 110 9.46 -17.88 8.14
CA ALA A 110 9.11 -17.12 9.32
C ALA A 110 9.26 -15.60 9.08
N TRP A 111 10.32 -15.18 8.40
CA TRP A 111 10.54 -13.79 8.05
C TRP A 111 9.45 -13.24 7.12
N VAL A 112 9.05 -14.03 6.12
CA VAL A 112 7.93 -13.66 5.22
C VAL A 112 6.62 -13.48 5.99
N LEU A 113 6.32 -14.36 6.96
CA LEU A 113 5.13 -14.23 7.81
C LEU A 113 5.20 -12.99 8.71
N ILE A 114 6.39 -12.64 9.23
CA ILE A 114 6.59 -11.41 10.00
C ILE A 114 6.41 -10.18 9.11
N ALA A 115 6.98 -10.18 7.90
CA ALA A 115 6.83 -9.09 6.95
C ALA A 115 5.36 -8.89 6.52
N LEU A 116 4.64 -10.00 6.28
CA LEU A 116 3.20 -9.97 6.00
C LEU A 116 2.42 -9.38 7.19
N GLY A 117 2.71 -9.83 8.40
CA GLY A 117 2.07 -9.30 9.61
C GLY A 117 2.33 -7.81 9.80
N ALA A 118 3.56 -7.35 9.54
CA ALA A 118 3.92 -5.93 9.57
C ALA A 118 3.16 -5.13 8.49
N ALA A 119 3.09 -5.65 7.26
CA ALA A 119 2.36 -5.00 6.18
C ALA A 119 0.87 -4.83 6.51
N LEU A 120 0.22 -5.87 7.09
CA LEU A 120 -1.18 -5.79 7.52
C LEU A 120 -1.39 -4.75 8.61
N GLY A 121 -0.49 -4.67 9.60
CA GLY A 121 -0.59 -3.69 10.68
C GLY A 121 -0.36 -2.25 10.21
N ILE A 122 0.62 -2.04 9.32
CA ILE A 122 0.90 -0.74 8.70
C ILE A 122 -0.27 -0.33 7.81
N ASN A 123 -0.78 -1.24 6.97
CA ASN A 123 -1.94 -0.97 6.13
C ASN A 123 -3.17 -0.53 6.94
N TYR A 124 -3.43 -1.22 8.04
CA TYR A 124 -4.54 -0.87 8.94
C TYR A 124 -4.34 0.52 9.58
N HIS A 125 -3.11 0.87 9.95
CA HIS A 125 -2.80 2.17 10.57
C HIS A 125 -2.99 3.34 9.61
N PHE A 126 -2.56 3.19 8.35
CA PHE A 126 -2.69 4.23 7.34
C PHE A 126 -4.00 4.15 6.54
N GLU A 127 -4.81 3.12 6.77
CA GLU A 127 -6.03 2.83 6.01
C GLU A 127 -5.81 2.85 4.48
N ALA A 128 -4.61 2.44 4.04
CA ALA A 128 -4.16 2.63 2.67
C ALA A 128 -4.97 1.79 1.66
N TYR A 129 -5.10 0.49 1.92
CA TYR A 129 -5.76 -0.45 1.03
C TYR A 129 -6.94 -1.12 1.74
N PRO A 130 -8.19 -0.71 1.47
CA PRO A 130 -9.39 -1.29 2.08
C PRO A 130 -9.60 -2.77 1.76
N THR A 131 -9.21 -3.20 0.56
CA THR A 131 -9.40 -4.60 0.10
C THR A 131 -8.15 -5.17 -0.52
N MET A 132 -8.08 -6.49 -0.63
CA MET A 132 -6.97 -7.18 -1.29
C MET A 132 -6.91 -6.86 -2.79
N ALA A 133 -8.02 -6.56 -3.44
CA ALA A 133 -8.03 -6.15 -4.84
C ALA A 133 -7.20 -4.87 -5.07
N GLU A 134 -7.31 -3.91 -4.17
CA GLU A 134 -6.55 -2.66 -4.27
C GLU A 134 -5.05 -2.85 -4.11
N VAL A 135 -4.62 -3.79 -3.25
CA VAL A 135 -3.20 -4.16 -3.10
C VAL A 135 -2.61 -4.68 -4.41
N VAL A 136 -3.38 -5.43 -5.20
CA VAL A 136 -2.90 -6.02 -6.47
C VAL A 136 -3.20 -5.13 -7.69
N GLY A 137 -3.56 -3.86 -7.49
CA GLY A 137 -3.79 -2.89 -8.56
C GLY A 137 -5.20 -2.93 -9.20
N GLY A 138 -6.14 -3.64 -8.59
CA GLY A 138 -7.55 -3.72 -9.02
C GLY A 138 -8.47 -2.68 -8.36
N GLY A 139 -7.92 -1.60 -7.78
CA GLY A 139 -8.69 -0.73 -6.89
C GLY A 139 -9.66 0.21 -7.58
N VAL A 140 -9.23 0.94 -8.59
CA VAL A 140 -10.06 1.93 -9.28
C VAL A 140 -10.06 1.62 -10.76
N HIS A 141 -11.26 1.40 -11.32
CA HIS A 141 -11.42 1.21 -12.75
C HIS A 141 -11.12 2.54 -13.47
N THR A 142 -10.12 2.52 -14.35
CA THR A 142 -9.77 3.68 -15.17
C THR A 142 -9.96 3.34 -16.63
N ILE A 143 -10.63 4.21 -17.37
CA ILE A 143 -10.88 4.07 -18.79
C ILE A 143 -9.89 4.92 -19.60
N SER A 144 -9.65 4.55 -20.85
CA SER A 144 -8.86 5.35 -21.78
C SER A 144 -9.70 6.49 -22.37
N TRP A 145 -9.02 7.48 -22.96
CA TRP A 145 -9.71 8.57 -23.67
C TRP A 145 -10.54 8.08 -24.87
N ASP A 146 -10.12 7.01 -25.50
CA ASP A 146 -10.85 6.43 -26.64
C ASP A 146 -12.09 5.65 -26.19
N GLU A 147 -12.02 4.94 -25.07
CA GLU A 147 -13.19 4.32 -24.45
C GLU A 147 -14.19 5.37 -23.96
N LEU A 148 -13.72 6.54 -23.50
CA LEU A 148 -14.60 7.63 -23.12
C LEU A 148 -15.44 8.14 -24.31
N LYS A 149 -14.84 8.25 -25.51
CA LYS A 149 -15.49 8.76 -26.70
C LYS A 149 -16.49 7.78 -27.32
N ASN A 150 -16.26 6.49 -27.16
CA ASN A 150 -17.01 5.42 -27.80
C ASN A 150 -17.58 4.43 -26.74
N PRO A 151 -18.49 4.89 -25.88
CA PRO A 151 -19.10 4.02 -24.86
C PRO A 151 -20.14 3.10 -25.52
N ASP A 152 -20.27 1.87 -25.00
CA ASP A 152 -21.48 1.08 -25.18
C ASP A 152 -22.61 1.57 -24.24
N GLU A 153 -23.83 1.07 -24.42
CA GLU A 153 -25.01 1.51 -23.65
C GLU A 153 -24.85 1.22 -22.14
N GLU A 154 -24.25 0.08 -21.80
CA GLU A 154 -24.02 -0.33 -20.42
C GLU A 154 -22.99 0.60 -19.74
N ALA A 155 -21.86 0.86 -20.40
CA ALA A 155 -20.85 1.79 -19.93
C ALA A 155 -21.38 3.22 -19.79
N GLN A 156 -22.21 3.68 -20.72
CA GLN A 156 -22.83 5.01 -20.63
C GLN A 156 -23.77 5.11 -19.42
N SER A 157 -24.58 4.10 -19.18
CA SER A 157 -25.49 4.04 -18.05
C SER A 157 -24.75 4.04 -16.71
N ALA A 158 -23.65 3.27 -16.61
CA ALA A 158 -22.80 3.23 -15.42
C ALA A 158 -22.14 4.61 -15.15
N ARG A 159 -21.66 5.30 -16.18
CA ARG A 159 -21.03 6.63 -16.05
C ARG A 159 -22.01 7.71 -15.56
N VAL A 160 -23.25 7.64 -16.03
CA VAL A 160 -24.31 8.56 -15.55
C VAL A 160 -24.64 8.31 -14.09
N ALA A 161 -24.49 7.06 -13.60
CA ALA A 161 -24.77 6.71 -12.21
C ALA A 161 -23.59 7.03 -11.26
N GLU A 162 -22.37 6.70 -11.66
CA GLU A 162 -21.19 6.67 -10.76
C GLU A 162 -20.07 7.64 -11.18
N GLY A 163 -20.11 8.19 -12.40
CA GLY A 163 -19.00 8.95 -12.98
C GLY A 163 -17.92 8.02 -13.57
N ALA A 164 -16.77 8.57 -13.89
CA ALA A 164 -15.65 7.79 -14.43
C ALA A 164 -14.29 8.42 -14.10
N VAL A 165 -13.25 7.59 -14.02
CA VAL A 165 -11.85 8.04 -14.01
C VAL A 165 -11.21 7.74 -15.34
N VAL A 166 -10.70 8.77 -16.00
CA VAL A 166 -10.15 8.71 -17.36
C VAL A 166 -8.64 8.93 -17.33
N ARG A 167 -7.89 8.12 -18.05
CA ARG A 167 -6.47 8.35 -18.30
C ARG A 167 -6.28 9.25 -19.51
N VAL A 168 -5.51 10.32 -19.33
CA VAL A 168 -5.25 11.34 -20.34
C VAL A 168 -3.76 11.55 -20.50
N ASP A 169 -3.28 11.50 -21.75
CA ASP A 169 -1.93 11.89 -22.09
C ASP A 169 -1.91 13.40 -22.37
N ILE A 170 -1.15 14.16 -21.56
CA ILE A 170 -0.98 15.60 -21.78
C ILE A 170 0.27 15.78 -22.64
N PRO A 171 0.14 16.23 -23.90
CA PRO A 171 1.28 16.42 -24.76
C PRO A 171 2.18 17.54 -24.27
N SER A 172 3.50 17.36 -24.38
CA SER A 172 4.51 18.37 -24.06
C SER A 172 5.35 18.59 -25.34
N SER A 173 4.87 19.46 -26.22
CA SER A 173 5.49 19.73 -27.54
C SER A 173 6.76 20.57 -27.46
N ASP A 174 6.83 21.52 -26.51
CA ASP A 174 7.82 22.60 -26.56
C ASP A 174 8.99 22.44 -25.56
N SER A 175 8.79 21.74 -24.47
CA SER A 175 9.77 21.67 -23.37
C SER A 175 10.67 20.43 -23.39
N GLY A 176 10.40 19.43 -24.26
CA GLY A 176 11.07 18.12 -24.23
C GLY A 176 10.82 17.31 -22.96
N PHE A 177 9.99 17.82 -22.03
CA PHE A 177 9.58 17.11 -20.84
C PHE A 177 8.75 15.87 -21.21
N LYS A 178 9.00 14.74 -20.56
CA LYS A 178 8.21 13.53 -20.71
C LYS A 178 7.17 13.48 -19.60
N PRO A 179 5.93 13.96 -19.85
CA PRO A 179 4.89 13.98 -18.83
C PRO A 179 4.44 12.55 -18.49
N ARG A 180 3.97 12.36 -17.28
CA ARG A 180 3.23 11.17 -16.89
C ARG A 180 1.78 11.32 -17.34
N GLN A 181 1.07 10.20 -17.46
CA GLN A 181 -0.37 10.23 -17.70
C GLN A 181 -1.06 10.96 -16.56
N ALA A 182 -1.99 11.83 -16.89
CA ALA A 182 -2.91 12.43 -15.96
C ALA A 182 -4.12 11.51 -15.75
N LEU A 183 -4.74 11.61 -14.58
CA LEU A 183 -6.00 10.95 -14.25
C LEU A 183 -7.05 12.03 -14.03
N VAL A 184 -8.21 11.89 -14.67
CA VAL A 184 -9.29 12.85 -14.60
C VAL A 184 -10.55 12.15 -14.08
N TYR A 185 -11.04 12.58 -12.92
CA TYR A 185 -12.37 12.16 -12.46
C TYR A 185 -13.44 13.04 -13.10
N LEU A 186 -14.39 12.40 -13.77
CA LEU A 186 -15.56 13.01 -14.38
C LEU A 186 -16.81 12.61 -13.57
N PRO A 187 -17.53 13.57 -12.96
CA PRO A 187 -18.69 13.25 -12.13
C PRO A 187 -19.91 12.81 -12.96
N PRO A 188 -20.93 12.18 -12.35
CA PRO A 188 -22.16 11.77 -13.02
C PRO A 188 -22.83 12.87 -13.87
N SER A 189 -22.87 14.10 -13.34
CA SER A 189 -23.46 15.25 -14.07
C SER A 189 -22.72 15.61 -15.38
N TYR A 190 -21.46 15.26 -15.53
CA TYR A 190 -20.72 15.45 -16.79
C TYR A 190 -21.33 14.61 -17.92
N PHE A 191 -21.83 13.43 -17.61
CA PHE A 191 -22.43 12.50 -18.56
C PHE A 191 -23.93 12.71 -18.75
N ALA A 192 -24.60 13.21 -17.71
CA ALA A 192 -26.05 13.40 -17.73
C ALA A 192 -26.49 14.70 -18.41
N ASP A 193 -25.66 15.76 -18.35
CA ASP A 193 -25.99 17.08 -18.89
C ASP A 193 -24.82 17.63 -19.73
N PRO A 194 -24.90 17.58 -21.07
CA PRO A 194 -23.87 18.10 -21.96
C PRO A 194 -23.59 19.63 -21.80
N HIS A 195 -24.49 20.36 -21.14
CA HIS A 195 -24.37 21.81 -20.91
C HIS A 195 -23.93 22.12 -19.46
N ALA A 196 -23.65 21.09 -18.63
CA ALA A 196 -23.23 21.31 -17.27
C ALA A 196 -21.91 22.08 -17.21
N THR A 197 -21.93 23.22 -16.56
CA THR A 197 -20.72 23.96 -16.21
C THR A 197 -20.25 23.50 -14.85
N LEU A 198 -19.12 22.79 -14.84
CA LEU A 198 -18.55 22.20 -13.62
C LEU A 198 -17.22 22.86 -13.28
N PRO A 199 -16.96 23.14 -12.00
CA PRO A 199 -15.65 23.62 -11.58
C PRO A 199 -14.58 22.53 -11.78
N VAL A 200 -13.32 22.96 -11.94
CA VAL A 200 -12.18 22.05 -12.09
C VAL A 200 -11.25 22.22 -10.90
N ILE A 201 -10.81 21.11 -10.32
CA ILE A 201 -9.79 21.04 -9.27
C ILE A 201 -8.58 20.29 -9.83
N THR A 202 -7.42 20.90 -9.77
CA THR A 202 -6.16 20.23 -10.13
C THR A 202 -5.41 19.81 -8.87
N LEU A 203 -5.15 18.51 -8.74
CA LEU A 203 -4.39 17.93 -7.64
C LEU A 203 -2.99 17.57 -8.12
N LEU A 204 -1.98 17.98 -7.37
CA LEU A 204 -0.59 17.61 -7.61
C LEU A 204 -0.13 16.65 -6.53
N THR A 205 0.53 15.57 -6.96
CA THR A 205 1.13 14.61 -6.02
C THR A 205 2.52 15.06 -5.59
N GLY A 206 2.86 14.78 -4.34
CA GLY A 206 4.21 14.99 -3.83
C GLY A 206 5.23 13.98 -4.40
N GLN A 207 6.48 14.15 -4.03
CA GLN A 207 7.56 13.21 -4.35
C GLN A 207 7.95 12.43 -3.08
N PRO A 208 8.05 11.10 -3.14
CA PRO A 208 7.69 10.20 -4.25
C PRO A 208 6.16 10.00 -4.31
N GLY A 209 5.57 10.10 -5.47
CA GLY A 209 4.14 9.89 -5.64
C GLY A 209 3.72 9.85 -7.11
N THR A 210 2.50 9.41 -7.34
CA THR A 210 1.85 9.31 -8.65
C THR A 210 0.41 9.82 -8.58
N PRO A 211 -0.21 10.22 -9.70
CA PRO A 211 -1.63 10.58 -9.71
C PRO A 211 -2.55 9.48 -9.15
N GLN A 212 -2.12 8.20 -9.26
CA GLN A 212 -2.84 7.04 -8.71
C GLN A 212 -3.04 7.13 -7.19
N ASP A 213 -2.13 7.81 -6.46
CA ASP A 213 -2.21 7.91 -5.01
C ASP A 213 -3.46 8.68 -4.57
N TRP A 214 -3.91 9.66 -5.34
CA TRP A 214 -5.17 10.35 -5.09
C TRP A 214 -6.38 9.42 -5.22
N LEU A 215 -6.33 8.46 -6.15
CA LEU A 215 -7.42 7.50 -6.34
C LEU A 215 -7.49 6.47 -5.21
N VAL A 216 -6.33 5.91 -4.81
CA VAL A 216 -6.25 4.81 -3.87
C VAL A 216 -6.15 5.31 -2.43
N LEU A 217 -5.11 6.08 -2.11
CA LEU A 217 -4.87 6.58 -0.75
C LEU A 217 -5.80 7.75 -0.40
N GLY A 218 -6.02 8.66 -1.36
CA GLY A 218 -6.91 9.80 -1.24
C GLY A 218 -8.39 9.45 -1.37
N LYS A 219 -8.73 8.22 -1.81
CA LYS A 219 -10.13 7.76 -2.03
C LYS A 219 -10.96 8.77 -2.82
N LEU A 220 -10.32 9.41 -3.82
CA LEU A 220 -10.92 10.53 -4.56
C LEU A 220 -12.28 10.19 -5.20
N PRO A 221 -12.45 9.06 -5.94
CA PRO A 221 -13.73 8.72 -6.54
C PRO A 221 -14.85 8.61 -5.50
N GLN A 222 -14.64 7.86 -4.43
CA GLN A 222 -15.62 7.66 -3.35
C GLN A 222 -15.99 8.99 -2.66
N THR A 223 -14.99 9.85 -2.44
CA THR A 223 -15.21 11.18 -1.86
C THR A 223 -16.07 12.06 -2.77
N MET A 224 -15.77 12.03 -4.08
CA MET A 224 -16.54 12.83 -5.06
C MET A 224 -17.93 12.26 -5.29
N GLU A 225 -18.11 10.95 -5.28
CA GLU A 225 -19.43 10.29 -5.34
C GLU A 225 -20.31 10.70 -4.14
N GLN A 226 -19.77 10.61 -2.92
CA GLN A 226 -20.49 11.06 -1.71
C GLN A 226 -20.83 12.55 -1.76
N PHE A 227 -19.90 13.37 -2.23
CA PHE A 227 -20.13 14.80 -2.41
C PHE A 227 -21.24 15.08 -3.44
N SER A 228 -21.23 14.39 -4.57
CA SER A 228 -22.20 14.54 -5.66
C SER A 228 -23.59 14.05 -5.28
N ALA A 229 -23.69 12.96 -4.50
CA ALA A 229 -24.96 12.36 -4.10
C ALA A 229 -25.89 13.36 -3.39
N SER A 230 -25.35 14.26 -2.57
CA SER A 230 -26.10 15.32 -1.89
C SER A 230 -26.39 16.54 -2.76
N ARG A 231 -25.93 16.56 -4.02
CA ARG A 231 -25.98 17.74 -4.94
C ARG A 231 -26.51 17.40 -6.33
N GLY A 232 -27.38 16.40 -6.44
CA GLY A 232 -28.00 16.01 -7.71
C GLY A 232 -26.98 15.52 -8.75
N GLY A 233 -25.96 14.77 -8.31
CA GLY A 233 -24.91 14.27 -9.18
C GLY A 233 -23.81 15.28 -9.54
N ARG A 234 -23.86 16.50 -9.00
CA ARG A 234 -22.90 17.56 -9.29
C ARG A 234 -21.69 17.51 -8.36
N ALA A 235 -20.51 17.36 -8.96
CA ALA A 235 -19.21 17.49 -8.31
C ALA A 235 -18.22 18.17 -9.26
N PRO A 236 -17.08 18.67 -8.76
CA PRO A 236 -16.01 19.15 -9.62
C PRO A 236 -15.45 18.04 -10.51
N ILE A 237 -14.92 18.42 -11.67
CA ILE A 237 -13.94 17.63 -12.41
C ILE A 237 -12.63 17.73 -11.63
N VAL A 238 -11.97 16.60 -11.38
CA VAL A 238 -10.73 16.58 -10.60
C VAL A 238 -9.61 15.91 -11.39
#